data_e6239cf74ada9a310ddb6238829a4c1d
#
_entry.id   e6239cf74ada9a310ddb6238829a4c1d
#
_cell.length_a   1.000
_cell.length_b   1.000
_cell.length_c   1.000
_cell.angle_alpha   90.00
_cell.angle_beta   90.00
_cell.angle_gamma   90.00
#
_symmetry.space_group_name_H-M   'P 1'
#
loop_
_entity.id
_entity.type
_entity.pdbx_description
1 polymer ?
#
loop_
_entity_poly.entity_id
_entity_poly.type
_entity_poly.pdbx_seq_one_letter_code
_entity_poly.pdbx_strand_id
1 'polypeptide(L)'
;MFDFSTLITDRTLEDVAARNEKGSYNATDLNRVDACLEDLVARLSRVGCNVPGYERVKIERETKPASRLPEGYAEVQYIQSSGTQYVDTGFKPNQDTRVLVKLSTSETGSHTVFGADFSWTDDGFALGVGFTHYGKETGTISGLNNESPHEVDFNKNIISMDGNPVLTMGNSTFSVPHNLALFANNRAGGIQEKTTMVLYYCQIYNGNIVIRDYIPCKNAAGAVGLYDLIGQKFYGNSGTGVFTAGPVVTWDEPTQTLDPYTWYESDVPVPSQMARYRANVAAVRAVLRLPEGTPETPETMRRLTVAEANSIEAILLALNLILSKIHTAVRHCGVTVCGSKGVRA
;
A
#
# COMPACT_ATOMS: atom_id res chain seq x y z
N MET A 1 3.39 34.08 -3.87
CA MET A 1 3.87 34.15 -2.47
C MET A 1 3.06 33.10 -1.69
N PHE A 2 3.74 32.21 -1.01
CA PHE A 2 3.11 31.12 -0.25
C PHE A 2 2.35 31.70 0.98
N ASP A 3 1.19 31.11 1.31
CA ASP A 3 0.43 31.46 2.51
C ASP A 3 0.91 30.62 3.70
N PHE A 4 1.75 31.19 4.54
CA PHE A 4 2.34 30.53 5.70
C PHE A 4 1.33 30.20 6.82
N SER A 5 0.12 30.75 6.78
CA SER A 5 -0.94 30.40 7.73
C SER A 5 -1.49 28.98 7.51
N THR A 6 -1.22 28.39 6.36
CA THR A 6 -1.63 27.02 6.02
C THR A 6 -0.74 25.95 6.64
N LEU A 7 0.44 26.31 7.17
CA LEU A 7 1.35 25.34 7.80
C LEU A 7 0.76 24.82 9.12
N ILE A 8 0.88 23.53 9.37
CA ILE A 8 0.32 22.84 10.53
C ILE A 8 1.45 22.45 11.49
N THR A 9 1.52 23.10 12.65
CA THR A 9 2.58 22.87 13.66
C THR A 9 2.04 22.32 14.97
N ASP A 10 0.76 22.03 15.02
CA ASP A 10 0.00 21.67 16.22
C ASP A 10 -0.73 20.33 16.10
N ARG A 11 -0.22 19.43 15.27
CA ARG A 11 -0.74 18.04 15.19
C ARG A 11 -0.61 17.33 16.51
N THR A 12 -1.59 16.53 16.87
CA THR A 12 -1.64 15.76 18.12
C THR A 12 -1.82 14.25 17.86
N LEU A 13 -1.58 13.44 18.87
CA LEU A 13 -1.89 12.01 18.81
C LEU A 13 -3.41 11.75 18.72
N GLU A 14 -4.23 12.67 19.22
CA GLU A 14 -5.68 12.61 19.09
C GLU A 14 -6.12 12.79 17.64
N ASP A 15 -5.47 13.70 16.89
CA ASP A 15 -5.72 13.87 15.45
C ASP A 15 -5.42 12.56 14.68
N VAL A 16 -4.32 11.88 15.02
CA VAL A 16 -3.96 10.58 14.42
C VAL A 16 -5.00 9.52 14.76
N ALA A 17 -5.43 9.45 16.02
CA ALA A 17 -6.45 8.48 16.45
C ALA A 17 -7.81 8.74 15.79
N ALA A 18 -8.16 10.01 15.60
CA ALA A 18 -9.39 10.43 14.93
C ALA A 18 -9.33 10.28 13.40
N ARG A 19 -8.15 10.01 12.83
CA ARG A 19 -7.91 9.95 11.38
C ARG A 19 -8.43 11.18 10.62
N ASN A 20 -8.35 12.35 11.25
CA ASN A 20 -8.71 13.61 10.61
C ASN A 20 -7.58 14.10 9.68
N GLU A 21 -7.81 15.20 8.94
CA GLU A 21 -6.83 15.74 8.00
C GLU A 21 -5.49 16.10 8.66
N LYS A 22 -5.49 16.57 9.93
CA LYS A 22 -4.26 16.85 10.67
C LYS A 22 -3.52 15.58 11.11
N GLY A 23 -4.22 14.48 11.30
CA GLY A 23 -3.66 13.22 11.80
C GLY A 23 -2.91 12.38 10.77
N SER A 24 -2.97 12.74 9.48
CA SER A 24 -2.22 12.09 8.42
C SER A 24 -1.22 13.06 7.80
N TYR A 25 -0.04 12.55 7.41
CA TYR A 25 0.91 13.31 6.59
C TYR A 25 0.80 12.77 5.16
N ASN A 26 0.03 13.45 4.34
CA ASN A 26 -0.44 12.99 3.03
C ASN A 26 0.10 13.85 1.86
N ALA A 27 -0.38 13.62 0.65
CA ALA A 27 0.01 14.36 -0.55
C ALA A 27 -0.23 15.87 -0.40
N THR A 28 -1.30 16.29 0.26
CA THR A 28 -1.59 17.72 0.52
C THR A 28 -0.50 18.35 1.39
N ASP A 29 -0.04 17.65 2.44
CA ASP A 29 1.03 18.13 3.31
C ASP A 29 2.36 18.22 2.55
N LEU A 30 2.70 17.21 1.74
CA LEU A 30 3.90 17.20 0.93
C LEU A 30 3.90 18.37 -0.07
N ASN A 31 2.81 18.60 -0.79
CA ASN A 31 2.66 19.72 -1.72
C ASN A 31 2.76 21.08 -1.01
N ARG A 32 2.14 21.21 0.17
CA ARG A 32 2.18 22.44 0.96
C ARG A 32 3.60 22.78 1.37
N VAL A 33 4.34 21.80 1.86
CA VAL A 33 5.74 22.01 2.29
C VAL A 33 6.65 22.27 1.09
N ASP A 34 6.49 21.56 -0.02
CA ASP A 34 7.26 21.80 -1.25
C ASP A 34 7.02 23.22 -1.80
N ALA A 35 5.77 23.66 -1.86
CA ALA A 35 5.43 25.04 -2.28
C ALA A 35 6.03 26.10 -1.31
N CYS A 36 6.03 25.81 -0.01
CA CYS A 36 6.65 26.66 0.99
C CYS A 36 8.17 26.72 0.81
N LEU A 37 8.84 25.59 0.57
CA LEU A 37 10.27 25.51 0.31
C LEU A 37 10.65 26.33 -0.94
N GLU A 38 9.90 26.21 -2.02
CA GLU A 38 10.13 26.99 -3.26
C GLU A 38 10.02 28.51 -3.01
N ASP A 39 8.98 28.96 -2.29
CA ASP A 39 8.83 30.40 -1.95
C ASP A 39 10.00 30.88 -1.07
N LEU A 40 10.38 30.09 -0.06
CA LEU A 40 11.52 30.43 0.81
C LEU A 40 12.84 30.50 0.04
N VAL A 41 13.14 29.53 -0.83
CA VAL A 41 14.33 29.52 -1.67
C VAL A 41 14.35 30.72 -2.60
N ALA A 42 13.24 31.04 -3.26
CA ALA A 42 13.12 32.22 -4.12
C ALA A 42 13.35 33.52 -3.34
N ARG A 43 12.85 33.63 -2.12
CA ARG A 43 13.03 34.82 -1.25
C ARG A 43 14.48 34.92 -0.74
N LEU A 44 15.09 33.80 -0.32
CA LEU A 44 16.53 33.75 0.06
C LEU A 44 17.40 34.19 -1.09
N SER A 45 17.17 33.73 -2.30
CA SER A 45 17.91 34.15 -3.49
C SER A 45 17.82 35.65 -3.74
N ARG A 46 16.61 36.26 -3.54
CA ARG A 46 16.45 37.72 -3.72
C ARG A 46 17.24 38.55 -2.72
N VAL A 47 17.57 38.01 -1.57
CA VAL A 47 18.43 38.67 -0.56
C VAL A 47 19.90 38.22 -0.64
N GLY A 48 20.29 37.55 -1.75
CA GLY A 48 21.66 37.15 -2.00
C GLY A 48 22.08 35.84 -1.29
N CYS A 49 21.16 35.12 -0.69
CA CYS A 49 21.42 33.84 -0.02
C CYS A 49 21.11 32.68 -0.96
N ASN A 50 22.11 31.92 -1.35
CA ASN A 50 21.88 30.65 -2.06
C ASN A 50 21.58 29.52 -1.07
N VAL A 51 20.85 28.52 -1.54
CA VAL A 51 20.53 27.31 -0.76
C VAL A 51 21.27 26.12 -1.41
N PRO A 52 22.51 25.82 -1.01
CA PRO A 52 23.23 24.69 -1.56
C PRO A 52 22.54 23.39 -1.23
N GLY A 53 22.42 22.50 -2.23
CA GLY A 53 21.80 21.19 -2.07
C GLY A 53 20.26 21.16 -2.12
N TYR A 54 19.60 22.31 -2.29
CA TYR A 54 18.19 22.34 -2.59
C TYR A 54 17.94 21.88 -4.04
N GLU A 55 17.06 20.96 -4.20
CA GLU A 55 16.57 20.47 -5.49
C GLU A 55 15.13 20.05 -5.37
N ARG A 56 14.26 20.52 -6.27
CA ARG A 56 12.86 20.14 -6.29
C ARG A 56 12.70 18.63 -6.31
N VAL A 57 11.82 18.10 -5.47
CA VAL A 57 11.52 16.66 -5.47
C VAL A 57 10.80 16.32 -6.75
N LYS A 58 11.46 15.58 -7.65
CA LYS A 58 10.80 14.98 -8.79
C LYS A 58 10.14 13.68 -8.35
N ILE A 59 8.84 13.62 -8.51
CA ILE A 59 8.04 12.44 -8.16
C ILE A 59 8.19 11.45 -9.30
N GLU A 60 8.99 10.41 -9.06
CA GLU A 60 9.08 9.27 -9.95
C GLU A 60 7.85 8.41 -9.69
N ARG A 61 6.84 8.59 -10.51
CA ARG A 61 5.74 7.64 -10.57
C ARG A 61 6.26 6.44 -11.32
N GLU A 62 6.14 5.27 -10.70
CA GLU A 62 6.26 4.06 -11.48
C GLU A 62 5.27 4.24 -12.64
N THR A 63 5.78 4.32 -13.86
CA THR A 63 4.96 4.03 -15.02
C THR A 63 4.43 2.65 -14.75
N LYS A 64 3.15 2.55 -14.40
CA LYS A 64 2.53 1.29 -14.03
C LYS A 64 2.94 0.28 -15.09
N PRO A 65 3.61 -0.82 -14.72
CA PRO A 65 4.11 -1.72 -15.73
C PRO A 65 2.94 -2.13 -16.62
N ALA A 66 3.13 -2.04 -17.90
CA ALA A 66 2.33 -2.76 -18.84
C ALA A 66 2.12 -4.15 -18.24
N SER A 67 0.87 -4.58 -18.09
CA SER A 67 0.42 -5.84 -17.49
C SER A 67 1.52 -6.66 -16.79
N ARG A 68 1.40 -7.00 -15.51
CA ARG A 68 2.33 -7.91 -14.82
C ARG A 68 2.42 -9.29 -15.46
N LEU A 69 1.52 -9.55 -16.40
CA LEU A 69 1.39 -10.79 -17.14
C LEU A 69 2.24 -10.75 -18.42
N PRO A 70 2.81 -11.89 -18.84
CA PRO A 70 3.53 -11.97 -20.08
C PRO A 70 2.61 -11.76 -21.29
N GLU A 71 3.21 -11.50 -22.44
CA GLU A 71 2.48 -11.38 -23.71
C GLU A 71 1.55 -12.57 -23.96
N GLY A 72 0.36 -12.30 -24.47
CA GLY A 72 -0.68 -13.30 -24.70
C GLY A 72 -1.61 -13.57 -23.52
N TYR A 73 -1.44 -12.85 -22.41
CA TYR A 73 -2.36 -12.90 -21.28
C TYR A 73 -3.00 -11.51 -21.05
N ALA A 74 -4.29 -11.50 -20.75
CA ALA A 74 -5.02 -10.32 -20.35
C ALA A 74 -5.46 -10.47 -18.88
N GLU A 75 -5.04 -9.56 -18.01
CA GLU A 75 -5.48 -9.52 -16.61
C GLU A 75 -6.98 -9.20 -16.57
N VAL A 76 -7.72 -9.87 -15.70
CA VAL A 76 -9.14 -9.61 -15.42
C VAL A 76 -9.32 -9.30 -13.94
N GLN A 77 -10.35 -8.52 -13.61
CA GLN A 77 -10.57 -8.10 -12.22
C GLN A 77 -10.79 -9.29 -11.27
N TYR A 78 -11.36 -10.38 -11.79
CA TYR A 78 -11.61 -11.60 -11.03
C TYR A 78 -11.88 -12.78 -11.96
N ILE A 79 -11.84 -13.99 -11.40
CA ILE A 79 -12.47 -15.18 -11.98
C ILE A 79 -13.58 -15.67 -11.06
N GLN A 80 -14.62 -16.27 -11.65
CA GLN A 80 -15.78 -16.79 -10.92
C GLN A 80 -16.01 -18.25 -11.24
N SER A 81 -16.20 -19.04 -10.19
CA SER A 81 -16.66 -20.44 -10.27
C SER A 81 -18.19 -20.52 -10.19
N SER A 82 -18.77 -21.49 -10.87
CA SER A 82 -20.19 -21.91 -10.73
C SER A 82 -20.38 -23.17 -9.88
N GLY A 83 -19.38 -23.52 -9.05
CA GLY A 83 -19.44 -24.70 -8.18
C GLY A 83 -18.96 -26.02 -8.82
N THR A 84 -18.38 -25.97 -10.03
CA THR A 84 -17.86 -27.17 -10.72
C THR A 84 -16.37 -27.09 -11.04
N GLN A 85 -15.82 -25.88 -11.02
CA GLN A 85 -14.42 -25.57 -11.30
C GLN A 85 -13.60 -25.64 -10.01
N TYR A 86 -12.30 -25.96 -10.19
CA TYR A 86 -11.29 -25.80 -9.16
C TYR A 86 -9.91 -25.65 -9.81
N VAL A 87 -8.95 -25.15 -9.03
CA VAL A 87 -7.53 -25.07 -9.45
C VAL A 87 -6.69 -25.94 -8.54
N ASP A 88 -5.94 -26.87 -9.11
CA ASP A 88 -4.89 -27.60 -8.38
C ASP A 88 -3.62 -26.74 -8.35
N THR A 89 -3.20 -26.30 -7.17
CA THR A 89 -2.04 -25.41 -7.01
C THR A 89 -0.69 -26.12 -7.15
N GLY A 90 -0.68 -27.46 -7.09
CA GLY A 90 0.54 -28.28 -7.02
C GLY A 90 1.32 -28.10 -5.71
N PHE A 91 0.82 -27.34 -4.74
CA PHE A 91 1.45 -27.13 -3.44
C PHE A 91 0.80 -27.98 -2.36
N LYS A 92 1.61 -28.59 -1.51
CA LYS A 92 1.17 -29.39 -0.36
C LYS A 92 1.33 -28.58 0.92
N PRO A 93 0.22 -28.26 1.62
CA PRO A 93 0.29 -27.43 2.81
C PRO A 93 0.90 -28.16 4.02
N ASN A 94 1.44 -27.37 4.92
CA ASN A 94 1.99 -27.76 6.21
C ASN A 94 1.72 -26.69 7.27
N GLN A 95 2.23 -26.85 8.47
CA GLN A 95 2.05 -25.94 9.60
C GLN A 95 2.56 -24.50 9.33
N ASP A 96 3.44 -24.28 8.35
CA ASP A 96 4.01 -22.97 8.00
C ASP A 96 3.29 -22.31 6.83
N THR A 97 2.21 -22.94 6.34
CA THR A 97 1.42 -22.41 5.23
C THR A 97 0.68 -21.14 5.65
N ARG A 98 0.72 -20.14 4.76
CA ARG A 98 -0.15 -18.95 4.80
C ARG A 98 -0.81 -18.79 3.44
N VAL A 99 -2.10 -18.50 3.44
CA VAL A 99 -2.86 -18.14 2.24
C VAL A 99 -3.49 -16.78 2.46
N LEU A 100 -3.13 -15.81 1.62
CA LEU A 100 -3.78 -14.51 1.54
C LEU A 100 -4.67 -14.51 0.30
N VAL A 101 -5.97 -14.35 0.48
CA VAL A 101 -6.95 -14.44 -0.61
C VAL A 101 -8.00 -13.35 -0.49
N LYS A 102 -8.37 -12.76 -1.63
CA LYS A 102 -9.54 -11.87 -1.71
C LYS A 102 -10.62 -12.54 -2.55
N LEU A 103 -11.79 -12.66 -1.94
CA LEU A 103 -12.92 -13.39 -2.53
C LEU A 103 -14.25 -12.78 -2.13
N SER A 104 -15.30 -13.17 -2.84
CA SER A 104 -16.69 -13.01 -2.37
C SER A 104 -17.51 -14.26 -2.71
N THR A 105 -18.47 -14.61 -1.84
CA THR A 105 -19.39 -15.73 -2.03
C THR A 105 -20.70 -15.48 -1.30
N SER A 106 -21.78 -16.10 -1.77
CA SER A 106 -23.07 -16.21 -1.08
C SER A 106 -23.37 -17.62 -0.61
N GLU A 107 -22.44 -18.54 -0.78
CA GLU A 107 -22.62 -19.95 -0.41
C GLU A 107 -22.80 -20.11 1.10
N THR A 108 -23.52 -21.17 1.47
CA THR A 108 -23.74 -21.57 2.86
C THR A 108 -23.47 -23.06 3.03
N GLY A 109 -23.11 -23.49 4.23
CA GLY A 109 -22.84 -24.90 4.50
C GLY A 109 -21.44 -25.36 4.13
N SER A 110 -21.32 -26.60 3.68
CA SER A 110 -20.02 -27.25 3.47
C SER A 110 -19.43 -26.94 2.11
N HIS A 111 -19.04 -25.68 1.89
CA HIS A 111 -18.33 -25.21 0.70
C HIS A 111 -16.93 -24.74 1.08
N THR A 112 -15.93 -25.13 0.31
CA THR A 112 -14.52 -24.85 0.61
C THR A 112 -13.95 -23.82 -0.36
N VAL A 113 -13.41 -22.73 0.19
CA VAL A 113 -12.70 -21.67 -0.56
C VAL A 113 -11.39 -22.20 -1.10
N PHE A 114 -10.59 -22.80 -0.21
CA PHE A 114 -9.39 -23.57 -0.55
C PHE A 114 -9.18 -24.66 0.50
N GLY A 115 -8.62 -25.79 0.08
CA GLY A 115 -8.36 -26.84 1.06
C GLY A 115 -7.58 -28.03 0.53
N ALA A 116 -6.91 -28.70 1.48
CA ALA A 116 -6.35 -30.02 1.37
C ALA A 116 -6.41 -30.67 2.74
N ASP A 117 -7.01 -31.86 2.84
CA ASP A 117 -7.02 -32.67 4.07
C ASP A 117 -7.01 -34.17 3.74
N PHE A 118 -6.86 -34.98 4.74
CA PHE A 118 -7.08 -36.43 4.64
C PHE A 118 -8.49 -36.78 5.09
N SER A 119 -8.89 -36.24 6.24
CA SER A 119 -10.25 -36.29 6.79
C SER A 119 -10.43 -35.13 7.77
N TRP A 120 -11.65 -34.94 8.29
CA TRP A 120 -11.93 -33.91 9.30
C TRP A 120 -11.27 -34.15 10.66
N THR A 121 -10.76 -35.35 10.90
CA THR A 121 -10.11 -35.74 12.16
C THR A 121 -8.60 -35.91 12.03
N ASP A 122 -8.09 -35.79 10.79
CA ASP A 122 -6.67 -35.91 10.49
C ASP A 122 -6.05 -34.56 10.13
N ASP A 123 -4.80 -34.57 9.68
CA ASP A 123 -4.11 -33.37 9.28
C ASP A 123 -4.76 -32.72 8.05
N GLY A 124 -5.01 -31.43 8.16
CA GLY A 124 -5.61 -30.64 7.08
C GLY A 124 -5.23 -29.16 7.15
N PHE A 125 -5.43 -28.48 6.02
CA PHE A 125 -5.34 -27.04 5.90
C PHE A 125 -6.45 -26.57 4.94
N ALA A 126 -7.52 -26.01 5.50
CA ALA A 126 -8.67 -25.59 4.69
C ALA A 126 -9.39 -24.39 5.27
N LEU A 127 -9.88 -23.54 4.39
CA LEU A 127 -10.83 -22.47 4.66
C LEU A 127 -12.13 -22.78 3.92
N GLY A 128 -13.21 -22.97 4.65
CA GLY A 128 -14.55 -23.09 4.11
C GLY A 128 -15.44 -21.91 4.46
N VAL A 129 -16.63 -21.93 3.91
CA VAL A 129 -17.68 -20.97 4.25
C VAL A 129 -18.28 -21.39 5.60
N GLY A 130 -17.79 -20.78 6.68
CA GLY A 130 -18.23 -21.10 8.04
C GLY A 130 -17.40 -22.16 8.77
N PHE A 131 -16.36 -22.72 8.18
CA PHE A 131 -15.47 -23.66 8.87
C PHE A 131 -14.01 -23.46 8.47
N THR A 132 -13.09 -23.98 9.31
CA THR A 132 -11.65 -23.93 9.07
C THR A 132 -10.99 -25.21 9.58
N HIS A 133 -9.86 -25.56 8.99
CA HIS A 133 -9.07 -26.73 9.36
C HIS A 133 -7.58 -26.40 9.36
N TYR A 134 -6.89 -26.64 10.49
CA TYR A 134 -5.45 -26.44 10.64
C TYR A 134 -4.84 -27.59 11.47
N GLY A 135 -4.09 -28.47 10.85
CA GLY A 135 -3.65 -29.72 11.46
C GLY A 135 -4.85 -30.59 11.80
N LYS A 136 -5.07 -30.91 13.06
CA LYS A 136 -6.24 -31.63 13.57
C LYS A 136 -7.28 -30.70 14.24
N GLU A 137 -6.97 -29.43 14.27
CA GLU A 137 -7.86 -28.43 14.84
C GLU A 137 -8.89 -27.97 13.80
N THR A 138 -10.13 -27.85 14.21
CA THR A 138 -11.21 -27.27 13.43
C THR A 138 -11.76 -26.04 14.11
N GLY A 139 -12.24 -25.10 13.34
CA GLY A 139 -12.81 -23.86 13.85
C GLY A 139 -13.97 -23.38 13.00
N THR A 140 -14.60 -22.32 13.45
CA THR A 140 -15.72 -21.69 12.75
C THR A 140 -15.42 -20.20 12.55
N ILE A 141 -15.63 -19.71 11.34
CA ILE A 141 -15.64 -18.28 11.01
C ILE A 141 -17.04 -17.90 10.52
N SER A 142 -17.36 -16.62 10.59
CA SER A 142 -18.64 -16.09 10.13
C SER A 142 -18.43 -14.83 9.30
N GLY A 143 -19.43 -14.48 8.49
CA GLY A 143 -19.43 -13.23 7.72
C GLY A 143 -18.80 -13.31 6.34
N LEU A 144 -18.26 -14.46 5.92
CA LEU A 144 -17.65 -14.61 4.60
C LEU A 144 -18.69 -14.72 3.47
N ASN A 145 -19.95 -15.06 3.78
CA ASN A 145 -21.02 -15.40 2.84
C ASN A 145 -22.03 -14.27 2.59
N ASN A 146 -21.61 -13.03 2.64
CA ASN A 146 -22.47 -11.85 2.48
C ASN A 146 -22.39 -11.18 1.10
N GLU A 147 -21.79 -11.86 0.11
CA GLU A 147 -21.55 -11.38 -1.27
C GLU A 147 -20.56 -10.23 -1.39
N SER A 148 -20.16 -9.61 -0.29
CA SER A 148 -19.13 -8.56 -0.30
C SER A 148 -17.73 -9.16 -0.48
N PRO A 149 -16.82 -8.47 -1.16
CA PRO A 149 -15.44 -8.89 -1.23
C PRO A 149 -14.76 -8.80 0.13
N HIS A 150 -14.19 -9.90 0.60
CA HIS A 150 -13.40 -9.99 1.82
C HIS A 150 -11.96 -10.41 1.50
N GLU A 151 -11.00 -9.82 2.22
CA GLU A 151 -9.63 -10.28 2.25
C GLU A 151 -9.45 -11.19 3.47
N VAL A 152 -9.06 -12.44 3.24
CA VAL A 152 -8.78 -13.40 4.29
C VAL A 152 -7.30 -13.74 4.28
N ASP A 153 -6.65 -13.55 5.43
CA ASP A 153 -5.28 -13.95 5.71
C ASP A 153 -5.30 -15.13 6.68
N PHE A 154 -5.16 -16.34 6.15
CA PHE A 154 -4.99 -17.55 6.93
C PHE A 154 -3.50 -17.82 7.10
N ASN A 155 -2.93 -17.25 8.16
CA ASN A 155 -1.51 -17.29 8.47
C ASN A 155 -1.23 -18.31 9.59
N LYS A 156 -0.80 -19.51 9.20
CA LYS A 156 -0.62 -20.63 10.12
C LYS A 156 -1.93 -20.91 10.87
N ASN A 157 -1.93 -20.77 12.20
CA ASN A 157 -3.10 -21.02 13.06
C ASN A 157 -3.96 -19.78 13.32
N ILE A 158 -3.68 -18.65 12.67
CA ILE A 158 -4.42 -17.39 12.84
C ILE A 158 -5.13 -17.04 11.55
N ILE A 159 -6.41 -16.73 11.65
CA ILE A 159 -7.22 -16.23 10.54
C ILE A 159 -7.63 -14.81 10.83
N SER A 160 -7.33 -13.92 9.89
CA SER A 160 -7.80 -12.53 9.90
C SER A 160 -8.71 -12.31 8.69
N MET A 161 -9.74 -11.49 8.85
CA MET A 161 -10.63 -11.04 7.79
C MET A 161 -10.66 -9.52 7.78
N ASP A 162 -10.38 -8.93 6.63
CA ASP A 162 -10.30 -7.47 6.43
C ASP A 162 -9.36 -6.79 7.46
N GLY A 163 -8.21 -7.44 7.69
CA GLY A 163 -7.18 -6.97 8.62
C GLY A 163 -7.46 -7.23 10.11
N ASN A 164 -8.63 -7.78 10.46
CA ASN A 164 -9.00 -8.06 11.85
C ASN A 164 -8.87 -9.56 12.15
N PRO A 165 -8.18 -9.99 13.22
CA PRO A 165 -8.16 -11.37 13.66
C PRO A 165 -9.58 -11.84 14.03
N VAL A 166 -10.02 -12.94 13.42
CA VAL A 166 -11.37 -13.52 13.66
C VAL A 166 -11.30 -14.88 14.32
N LEU A 167 -10.18 -15.60 14.18
CA LEU A 167 -10.00 -16.90 14.81
C LEU A 167 -8.52 -17.18 15.07
N THR A 168 -8.21 -17.78 16.22
CA THR A 168 -6.90 -18.37 16.52
C THR A 168 -7.13 -19.81 16.96
N MET A 169 -6.51 -20.76 16.26
CA MET A 169 -6.55 -22.19 16.57
C MET A 169 -5.31 -22.61 17.36
N GLY A 170 -5.30 -23.83 17.84
CA GLY A 170 -4.12 -24.40 18.52
C GLY A 170 -2.92 -24.54 17.55
N ASN A 171 -1.71 -24.46 18.08
CA ASN A 171 -0.51 -24.77 17.32
C ASN A 171 -0.46 -26.27 17.01
N SER A 172 -0.14 -26.61 15.78
CA SER A 172 -0.04 -27.99 15.31
C SER A 172 1.19 -28.12 14.41
N THR A 173 1.79 -29.30 14.42
CA THR A 173 2.84 -29.69 13.46
C THR A 173 2.26 -30.77 12.56
N PHE A 174 2.17 -30.46 11.26
CA PHE A 174 1.55 -31.35 10.28
C PHE A 174 2.09 -31.15 8.87
N SER A 175 1.80 -32.10 8.01
CA SER A 175 2.04 -32.02 6.58
C SER A 175 0.96 -32.79 5.83
N VAL A 176 0.29 -32.12 4.91
CA VAL A 176 -0.76 -32.75 4.11
C VAL A 176 -0.16 -33.34 2.84
N PRO A 177 -0.39 -34.64 2.53
CA PRO A 177 0.19 -35.27 1.35
C PRO A 177 -0.50 -34.89 0.03
N HIS A 178 -1.62 -34.16 0.09
CA HIS A 178 -2.44 -33.77 -1.06
C HIS A 178 -2.20 -32.30 -1.42
N ASN A 179 -2.34 -31.99 -2.71
CA ASN A 179 -2.19 -30.61 -3.19
C ASN A 179 -3.36 -29.74 -2.71
N LEU A 180 -3.06 -28.51 -2.30
CA LEU A 180 -4.05 -27.50 -2.00
C LEU A 180 -4.87 -27.19 -3.26
N ALA A 181 -6.19 -27.30 -3.18
CA ALA A 181 -7.10 -26.89 -4.22
C ALA A 181 -7.68 -25.51 -3.89
N LEU A 182 -7.84 -24.64 -4.90
CA LEU A 182 -8.65 -23.43 -4.79
C LEU A 182 -10.04 -23.73 -5.35
N PHE A 183 -11.09 -23.12 -4.80
CA PHE A 183 -12.52 -23.35 -5.10
C PHE A 183 -13.05 -24.72 -4.66
N ALA A 184 -12.28 -25.51 -3.93
CA ALA A 184 -12.64 -26.84 -3.50
C ALA A 184 -11.76 -27.33 -2.37
N ASN A 185 -12.12 -28.48 -1.78
CA ASN A 185 -11.28 -29.26 -0.89
C ASN A 185 -10.72 -30.50 -1.61
N ASN A 186 -9.42 -30.70 -1.51
CA ASN A 186 -8.78 -31.95 -1.94
C ASN A 186 -8.67 -32.89 -0.74
N ARG A 187 -9.72 -33.71 -0.54
CA ARG A 187 -9.77 -34.68 0.56
C ARG A 187 -9.29 -36.05 0.11
N ALA A 188 -8.20 -36.52 0.70
CA ALA A 188 -7.61 -37.82 0.41
C ALA A 188 -7.37 -38.07 -1.10
N GLY A 189 -7.08 -37.03 -1.86
CA GLY A 189 -6.90 -37.09 -3.33
C GLY A 189 -8.21 -36.93 -4.12
N GLY A 190 -9.35 -36.83 -3.46
CA GLY A 190 -10.67 -36.60 -4.08
C GLY A 190 -11.13 -35.15 -3.93
N ILE A 191 -11.56 -34.52 -5.01
CA ILE A 191 -12.05 -33.14 -4.98
C ILE A 191 -13.50 -33.09 -4.54
N GLN A 192 -13.76 -32.38 -3.43
CA GLN A 192 -15.06 -32.26 -2.79
C GLN A 192 -15.38 -30.81 -2.46
N GLU A 193 -16.61 -30.54 -1.99
CA GLU A 193 -17.04 -29.28 -1.39
C GLU A 193 -16.71 -28.04 -2.23
N LYS A 194 -16.90 -28.17 -3.56
CA LYS A 194 -16.65 -27.07 -4.50
C LYS A 194 -17.51 -25.86 -4.18
N THR A 195 -16.98 -24.67 -4.41
CA THR A 195 -17.60 -23.40 -4.03
C THR A 195 -17.91 -22.53 -5.25
N THR A 196 -19.13 -21.98 -5.29
CA THR A 196 -19.45 -20.84 -6.15
C THR A 196 -18.90 -19.60 -5.49
N MET A 197 -17.86 -19.01 -6.06
CA MET A 197 -17.26 -17.79 -5.54
C MET A 197 -16.55 -16.98 -6.63
N VAL A 198 -16.35 -15.72 -6.33
CA VAL A 198 -15.48 -14.80 -7.09
C VAL A 198 -14.14 -14.74 -6.40
N LEU A 199 -13.07 -14.90 -7.16
CA LEU A 199 -11.69 -14.78 -6.69
C LEU A 199 -11.01 -13.59 -7.36
N TYR A 200 -10.53 -12.65 -6.56
CA TYR A 200 -9.84 -11.43 -7.02
C TYR A 200 -8.32 -11.61 -7.06
N TYR A 201 -7.74 -12.29 -6.11
CA TYR A 201 -6.33 -12.71 -6.07
C TYR A 201 -6.12 -13.78 -5.00
N CYS A 202 -4.98 -14.47 -5.10
CA CYS A 202 -4.57 -15.43 -4.09
C CYS A 202 -3.05 -15.54 -4.06
N GLN A 203 -2.46 -15.41 -2.86
CA GLN A 203 -1.05 -15.65 -2.62
C GLN A 203 -0.88 -16.80 -1.63
N ILE A 204 0.05 -17.70 -1.92
CA ILE A 204 0.39 -18.83 -1.04
C ILE A 204 1.84 -18.66 -0.59
N TYR A 205 2.06 -18.80 0.71
CA TYR A 205 3.37 -18.71 1.34
C TYR A 205 3.71 -20.01 2.04
N ASN A 206 5.01 -20.31 2.13
CA ASN A 206 5.56 -21.27 3.07
C ASN A 206 6.52 -20.51 4.03
N GLY A 207 6.12 -20.36 5.26
CA GLY A 207 6.75 -19.40 6.17
C GLY A 207 6.59 -17.96 5.65
N ASN A 208 7.71 -17.27 5.45
CA ASN A 208 7.74 -15.90 4.93
C ASN A 208 8.01 -15.83 3.40
N ILE A 209 8.10 -16.96 2.73
CA ILE A 209 8.44 -17.03 1.30
C ILE A 209 7.15 -17.19 0.50
N VAL A 210 6.89 -16.27 -0.44
CA VAL A 210 5.81 -16.39 -1.43
C VAL A 210 6.18 -17.49 -2.40
N ILE A 211 5.33 -18.51 -2.52
CA ILE A 211 5.54 -19.65 -3.42
C ILE A 211 4.55 -19.67 -4.59
N ARG A 212 3.44 -18.96 -4.47
CA ARG A 212 2.46 -18.69 -5.53
C ARG A 212 1.93 -17.27 -5.38
N ASP A 213 1.84 -16.57 -6.50
CA ASP A 213 1.21 -15.25 -6.59
C ASP A 213 0.27 -15.26 -7.80
N TYR A 214 -0.99 -15.53 -7.54
CA TYR A 214 -2.00 -15.77 -8.58
C TYR A 214 -2.74 -14.50 -8.97
N ILE A 215 -2.73 -14.22 -10.27
CA ILE A 215 -3.51 -13.15 -10.89
C ILE A 215 -4.59 -13.77 -11.79
N PRO A 216 -5.87 -13.37 -11.63
CA PRO A 216 -6.94 -13.70 -12.56
C PRO A 216 -6.63 -13.21 -13.99
N CYS A 217 -6.74 -14.10 -14.97
CA CYS A 217 -6.44 -13.74 -16.35
C CYS A 217 -7.17 -14.59 -17.39
N LYS A 218 -7.10 -14.11 -18.64
CA LYS A 218 -7.40 -14.89 -19.85
C LYS A 218 -6.12 -15.09 -20.64
N ASN A 219 -5.91 -16.29 -21.16
CA ASN A 219 -4.81 -16.53 -22.10
C ASN A 219 -5.20 -16.16 -23.54
N ALA A 220 -4.26 -16.23 -24.46
CA ALA A 220 -4.48 -15.90 -25.88
C ALA A 220 -5.59 -16.75 -26.57
N ALA A 221 -5.84 -17.96 -26.07
CA ALA A 221 -6.92 -18.82 -26.55
C ALA A 221 -8.29 -18.50 -25.91
N GLY A 222 -8.36 -17.48 -25.03
CA GLY A 222 -9.57 -17.10 -24.31
C GLY A 222 -9.87 -17.96 -23.07
N ALA A 223 -9.02 -18.91 -22.71
CA ALA A 223 -9.20 -19.72 -21.51
C ALA A 223 -9.00 -18.85 -20.27
N VAL A 224 -9.95 -18.94 -19.32
CA VAL A 224 -9.97 -18.19 -18.07
C VAL A 224 -9.31 -19.00 -16.96
N GLY A 225 -8.47 -18.38 -16.16
CA GLY A 225 -7.77 -19.03 -15.05
C GLY A 225 -6.91 -18.05 -14.27
N LEU A 226 -5.89 -18.58 -13.61
CA LEU A 226 -4.94 -17.86 -12.78
C LEU A 226 -3.54 -17.95 -13.39
N TYR A 227 -2.82 -16.85 -13.44
CA TYR A 227 -1.41 -16.85 -13.75
C TYR A 227 -0.59 -16.70 -12.47
N ASP A 228 0.31 -17.63 -12.21
CA ASP A 228 1.24 -17.58 -11.10
C ASP A 228 2.48 -16.79 -11.50
N LEU A 229 2.69 -15.63 -10.90
CA LEU A 229 3.86 -14.77 -11.18
C LEU A 229 5.17 -15.39 -10.71
N ILE A 230 5.14 -16.20 -9.66
CA ILE A 230 6.34 -16.86 -9.11
C ILE A 230 6.73 -18.04 -9.98
N GLY A 231 5.78 -18.93 -10.26
CA GLY A 231 6.00 -20.11 -11.09
C GLY A 231 6.00 -19.83 -12.59
N GLN A 232 5.65 -18.60 -13.01
CA GLN A 232 5.51 -18.19 -14.41
C GLN A 232 4.65 -19.16 -15.23
N LYS A 233 3.51 -19.56 -14.66
CA LYS A 233 2.66 -20.61 -15.21
C LYS A 233 1.18 -20.25 -15.12
N PHE A 234 0.44 -20.58 -16.17
CA PHE A 234 -1.03 -20.52 -16.19
C PHE A 234 -1.65 -21.78 -15.57
N TYR A 235 -2.60 -21.54 -14.67
CA TYR A 235 -3.42 -22.55 -14.02
C TYR A 235 -4.87 -22.38 -14.47
N GLY A 236 -5.33 -23.27 -15.35
CA GLY A 236 -6.71 -23.32 -15.79
C GLY A 236 -7.60 -24.11 -14.86
N ASN A 237 -8.84 -24.31 -15.28
CA ASN A 237 -9.77 -25.18 -14.56
C ASN A 237 -9.32 -26.64 -14.62
N SER A 238 -9.23 -27.31 -13.49
CA SER A 238 -8.98 -28.75 -13.35
C SER A 238 -10.26 -29.58 -13.18
N GLY A 239 -11.42 -28.91 -13.07
CA GLY A 239 -12.75 -29.53 -12.95
C GLY A 239 -13.53 -29.57 -14.25
N THR A 240 -14.85 -29.48 -14.14
CA THR A 240 -15.75 -29.41 -15.30
C THR A 240 -16.25 -27.98 -15.52
N GLY A 241 -16.75 -27.67 -16.72
CA GLY A 241 -17.18 -26.35 -17.09
C GLY A 241 -16.01 -25.37 -17.30
N VAL A 242 -16.29 -24.07 -17.22
CA VAL A 242 -15.30 -23.01 -17.42
C VAL A 242 -15.48 -21.92 -16.34
N PHE A 243 -14.39 -21.28 -15.93
CA PHE A 243 -14.48 -20.08 -15.13
C PHE A 243 -15.06 -18.93 -15.94
N THR A 244 -15.86 -18.09 -15.31
CA THR A 244 -16.26 -16.79 -15.86
C THR A 244 -15.24 -15.74 -15.45
N ALA A 245 -14.83 -14.88 -16.39
CA ALA A 245 -13.93 -13.78 -16.10
C ALA A 245 -14.69 -12.48 -15.84
N GLY A 246 -14.22 -11.70 -14.91
CA GLY A 246 -14.60 -10.30 -14.77
C GLY A 246 -14.14 -9.42 -15.95
N PRO A 247 -14.39 -8.11 -15.88
CA PRO A 247 -13.86 -7.16 -16.83
C PRO A 247 -12.35 -7.27 -16.96
N VAL A 248 -11.86 -7.05 -18.19
CA VAL A 248 -10.41 -6.92 -18.41
C VAL A 248 -9.92 -5.70 -17.63
N VAL A 249 -8.83 -5.83 -16.93
CA VAL A 249 -8.15 -4.70 -16.29
C VAL A 249 -7.54 -3.88 -17.41
N THR A 250 -8.22 -2.80 -17.77
CA THR A 250 -7.65 -1.78 -18.65
C THR A 250 -6.74 -0.92 -17.79
N TRP A 251 -5.47 -0.97 -18.10
CA TRP A 251 -4.51 -0.02 -17.58
C TRP A 251 -4.65 1.24 -18.46
N ASP A 252 -5.67 2.05 -18.17
CA ASP A 252 -5.75 3.35 -18.79
C ASP A 252 -4.44 4.08 -18.45
N GLU A 253 -3.61 4.31 -19.46
CA GLU A 253 -2.58 5.33 -19.37
C GLU A 253 -3.30 6.58 -18.83
N PRO A 254 -2.84 7.19 -17.73
CA PRO A 254 -3.47 8.39 -17.26
C PRO A 254 -3.46 9.38 -18.41
N THR A 255 -4.64 9.66 -18.99
CA THR A 255 -4.83 10.63 -20.08
C THR A 255 -4.42 12.04 -19.65
N GLN A 256 -4.10 12.21 -18.38
CA GLN A 256 -3.58 13.43 -17.81
C GLN A 256 -2.09 13.26 -17.52
N THR A 257 -1.26 14.03 -18.23
CA THR A 257 0.14 14.18 -17.91
C THR A 257 0.22 14.83 -16.51
N LEU A 258 0.41 14.01 -15.49
CA LEU A 258 0.55 14.47 -14.11
C LEU A 258 1.80 15.33 -13.99
N ASP A 259 1.68 16.48 -13.33
CA ASP A 259 2.84 17.31 -13.02
C ASP A 259 3.86 16.50 -12.20
N PRO A 260 5.12 16.34 -12.67
CA PRO A 260 6.12 15.53 -11.99
C PRO A 260 6.57 16.12 -10.66
N TYR A 261 6.11 17.31 -10.30
CA TYR A 261 6.45 18.00 -9.06
C TYR A 261 5.26 18.17 -8.10
N THR A 262 4.10 17.64 -8.43
CA THR A 262 2.89 17.71 -7.60
C THR A 262 2.53 16.31 -7.10
N TRP A 263 2.43 16.15 -5.78
CA TRP A 263 1.98 14.91 -5.13
C TRP A 263 0.47 14.74 -5.30
N TYR A 264 0.04 13.54 -5.67
CA TYR A 264 -1.36 13.15 -5.74
C TYR A 264 -1.62 12.06 -4.70
N GLU A 265 -2.87 11.88 -4.29
CA GLU A 265 -3.25 10.86 -3.29
C GLU A 265 -2.88 9.42 -3.70
N SER A 266 -2.78 9.18 -5.00
CA SER A 266 -2.36 7.88 -5.55
C SER A 266 -0.85 7.65 -5.50
N ASP A 267 -0.04 8.68 -5.24
CA ASP A 267 1.42 8.55 -5.21
C ASP A 267 1.87 7.85 -3.93
N VAL A 268 2.73 6.86 -4.09
CA VAL A 268 3.39 6.18 -2.97
C VAL A 268 4.79 6.76 -2.81
N PRO A 269 5.06 7.49 -1.72
CA PRO A 269 6.38 8.08 -1.50
C PRO A 269 7.46 7.01 -1.38
N VAL A 270 8.47 7.06 -2.26
CA VAL A 270 9.62 6.15 -2.19
C VAL A 270 10.74 6.72 -1.31
N PRO A 271 11.62 5.89 -0.74
CA PRO A 271 12.66 6.33 0.20
C PRO A 271 13.58 7.42 -0.35
N SER A 272 13.95 7.38 -1.63
CA SER A 272 14.80 8.39 -2.29
C SER A 272 14.14 9.75 -2.34
N GLN A 273 12.86 9.82 -2.67
CA GLN A 273 12.07 11.06 -2.71
C GLN A 273 11.92 11.64 -1.31
N MET A 274 11.65 10.82 -0.31
CA MET A 274 11.55 11.25 1.08
C MET A 274 12.91 11.71 1.64
N ALA A 275 14.00 11.08 1.24
CA ALA A 275 15.35 11.53 1.60
C ALA A 275 15.66 12.91 0.98
N ARG A 276 15.28 13.14 -0.27
CA ARG A 276 15.43 14.44 -0.95
C ARG A 276 14.56 15.51 -0.28
N TYR A 277 13.31 15.19 0.00
CA TYR A 277 12.39 16.08 0.70
C TYR A 277 12.98 16.55 2.04
N ARG A 278 13.47 15.63 2.87
CA ARG A 278 14.15 15.93 4.12
C ARG A 278 15.41 16.78 3.90
N ALA A 279 16.21 16.43 2.91
CA ALA A 279 17.43 17.17 2.58
C ALA A 279 17.13 18.62 2.20
N ASN A 280 16.03 18.88 1.50
CA ASN A 280 15.58 20.22 1.15
C ASN A 280 15.21 21.04 2.40
N VAL A 281 14.50 20.45 3.36
CA VAL A 281 14.19 21.11 4.65
C VAL A 281 15.48 21.43 5.39
N ALA A 282 16.42 20.49 5.45
CA ALA A 282 17.72 20.70 6.11
C ALA A 282 18.57 21.78 5.40
N ALA A 283 18.59 21.79 4.07
CA ALA A 283 19.33 22.78 3.29
C ALA A 283 18.81 24.20 3.53
N VAL A 284 17.49 24.40 3.51
CA VAL A 284 16.90 25.72 3.78
C VAL A 284 17.09 26.13 5.24
N ARG A 285 17.00 25.18 6.20
CA ARG A 285 17.28 25.42 7.62
C ARG A 285 18.69 25.91 7.86
N ALA A 286 19.67 25.40 7.13
CA ALA A 286 21.08 25.70 7.32
C ALA A 286 21.51 27.09 6.80
N VAL A 287 20.70 27.74 5.97
CA VAL A 287 21.09 29.02 5.33
C VAL A 287 21.08 30.20 6.30
N LEU A 288 20.22 30.21 7.27
CA LEU A 288 20.06 31.29 8.24
C LEU A 288 20.21 30.78 9.68
N ARG A 289 20.73 31.63 10.55
CA ARG A 289 20.71 31.32 11.99
C ARG A 289 19.30 31.44 12.53
N LEU A 290 18.71 30.32 12.86
CA LEU A 290 17.34 30.25 13.40
C LEU A 290 17.32 30.62 14.89
N PRO A 291 16.15 31.06 15.41
CA PRO A 291 15.97 31.30 16.83
C PRO A 291 16.26 30.06 17.67
N GLU A 292 16.69 30.28 18.90
CA GLU A 292 16.83 29.21 19.89
C GLU A 292 15.47 28.53 20.13
N GLY A 293 15.47 27.20 20.23
CA GLY A 293 14.26 26.40 20.35
C GLY A 293 13.61 26.02 19.02
N THR A 294 14.13 26.48 17.86
CA THR A 294 13.67 25.94 16.57
C THR A 294 14.01 24.45 16.46
N PRO A 295 13.05 23.56 16.14
CA PRO A 295 13.28 22.12 16.07
C PRO A 295 14.39 21.74 15.10
N GLU A 296 15.00 20.57 15.34
CA GLU A 296 15.91 19.96 14.38
C GLU A 296 15.12 19.30 13.24
N THR A 297 15.79 19.19 12.07
CA THR A 297 15.23 18.44 10.94
C THR A 297 15.15 16.95 11.32
N PRO A 298 14.03 16.25 11.07
CA PRO A 298 13.92 14.83 11.34
C PRO A 298 15.07 14.00 10.76
N GLU A 299 15.53 13.01 11.50
CA GLU A 299 16.63 12.15 11.01
C GLU A 299 16.18 11.25 9.83
N THR A 300 14.90 10.90 9.78
CA THR A 300 14.31 10.05 8.74
C THR A 300 12.88 10.47 8.46
N MET A 301 12.43 10.23 7.23
CA MET A 301 11.01 10.35 6.86
C MET A 301 10.27 9.00 6.96
N ARG A 302 10.98 7.93 7.30
CA ARG A 302 10.38 6.62 7.50
C ARG A 302 9.75 6.57 8.90
N ARG A 303 8.42 6.37 8.97
CA ARG A 303 7.65 6.41 10.21
C ARG A 303 7.72 7.76 10.91
N LEU A 304 7.45 8.81 10.14
CA LEU A 304 7.41 10.17 10.66
C LEU A 304 6.44 10.26 11.85
N THR A 305 6.95 10.72 12.99
CA THR A 305 6.13 10.96 14.18
C THR A 305 5.38 12.28 14.08
N VAL A 306 4.35 12.46 14.91
CA VAL A 306 3.61 13.73 15.02
C VAL A 306 4.55 14.90 15.33
N ALA A 307 5.49 14.70 16.26
CA ALA A 307 6.47 15.71 16.63
C ALA A 307 7.38 16.08 15.47
N GLU A 308 7.85 15.10 14.69
CA GLU A 308 8.71 15.33 13.52
C GLU A 308 7.96 16.02 12.39
N ALA A 309 6.68 15.67 12.14
CA ALA A 309 5.83 16.37 11.18
C ALA A 309 5.66 17.83 11.54
N ASN A 310 5.34 18.11 12.81
CA ASN A 310 5.25 19.48 13.33
C ASN A 310 6.59 20.22 13.25
N SER A 311 7.73 19.54 13.47
CA SER A 311 9.07 20.12 13.39
C SER A 311 9.39 20.64 12.00
N ILE A 312 9.03 19.91 10.95
CA ILE A 312 9.25 20.33 9.55
C ILE A 312 8.58 21.69 9.31
N GLU A 313 7.31 21.80 9.62
CA GLU A 313 6.55 23.03 9.34
C GLU A 313 6.94 24.18 10.29
N ALA A 314 7.31 23.90 11.54
CA ALA A 314 7.83 24.89 12.48
C ALA A 314 9.18 25.50 12.01
N ILE A 315 10.07 24.71 11.41
CA ILE A 315 11.31 25.21 10.78
C ILE A 315 10.98 26.21 9.67
N LEU A 316 10.02 25.91 8.81
CA LEU A 316 9.63 26.77 7.69
C LEU A 316 9.00 28.08 8.17
N LEU A 317 8.18 28.03 9.23
CA LEU A 317 7.64 29.24 9.87
C LEU A 317 8.73 30.10 10.47
N ALA A 318 9.72 29.53 11.15
CA ALA A 318 10.83 30.27 11.73
C ALA A 318 11.66 30.99 10.65
N LEU A 319 11.92 30.31 9.53
CA LEU A 319 12.58 30.91 8.37
C LEU A 319 11.78 32.06 7.76
N ASN A 320 10.49 31.89 7.58
CA ASN A 320 9.60 32.93 7.07
C ASN A 320 9.64 34.18 7.97
N LEU A 321 9.61 34.00 9.28
CA LEU A 321 9.68 35.11 10.25
C LEU A 321 10.98 35.92 10.10
N ILE A 322 12.13 35.25 9.92
CA ILE A 322 13.41 35.92 9.73
C ILE A 322 13.45 36.65 8.38
N LEU A 323 13.05 36.00 7.30
CA LEU A 323 13.03 36.59 5.96
C LEU A 323 12.10 37.80 5.88
N SER A 324 10.97 37.79 6.60
CA SER A 324 10.05 38.92 6.68
C SER A 324 10.71 40.13 7.36
N LYS A 325 11.50 39.89 8.42
CA LYS A 325 12.25 40.95 9.11
C LYS A 325 13.40 41.51 8.23
N ILE A 326 14.12 40.63 7.53
CA ILE A 326 15.18 41.04 6.58
C ILE A 326 14.58 41.90 5.46
N HIS A 327 13.46 41.47 4.88
CA HIS A 327 12.79 42.22 3.81
C HIS A 327 12.35 43.62 4.28
N THR A 328 11.81 43.70 5.50
CA THR A 328 11.42 44.97 6.10
C THR A 328 12.63 45.87 6.35
N ALA A 329 13.74 45.32 6.87
CA ALA A 329 14.96 46.08 7.12
C ALA A 329 15.58 46.59 5.79
N VAL A 330 15.64 45.77 4.75
CA VAL A 330 16.13 46.18 3.42
C VAL A 330 15.26 47.28 2.82
N ARG A 331 13.93 47.22 2.94
CA ARG A 331 13.03 48.30 2.51
C ARG A 331 13.27 49.58 3.28
N HIS A 332 13.45 49.50 4.58
CA HIS A 332 13.74 50.70 5.41
C HIS A 332 15.09 51.31 5.07
N CYS A 333 16.14 50.48 4.89
CA CYS A 333 17.43 50.97 4.45
C CYS A 333 17.33 51.61 3.06
N GLY A 334 16.61 50.98 2.11
CA GLY A 334 16.43 51.52 0.77
C GLY A 334 15.63 52.83 0.73
N VAL A 335 14.63 52.96 1.55
CA VAL A 335 13.71 54.11 1.53
C VAL A 335 14.20 55.28 2.42
N THR A 336 14.80 55.00 3.57
CA THR A 336 15.18 56.05 4.53
C THR A 336 16.66 56.43 4.49
N VAL A 337 17.55 55.56 4.14
CA VAL A 337 18.99 55.79 4.19
C VAL A 337 19.56 56.01 2.80
N CYS A 338 19.16 55.26 1.80
CA CYS A 338 19.64 55.46 0.44
C CYS A 338 18.97 56.61 -0.30
N GLY A 339 17.80 57.07 0.19
CA GLY A 339 17.05 58.20 -0.40
C GLY A 339 17.31 59.57 0.21
N SER A 340 17.82 59.69 1.44
CA SER A 340 17.81 60.97 2.12
C SER A 340 19.16 61.54 2.50
N LYS A 341 20.22 60.87 2.54
CA LYS A 341 21.64 61.33 2.63
C LYS A 341 22.57 60.16 2.84
N GLY A 342 23.11 59.68 1.77
CA GLY A 342 24.43 59.12 1.73
C GLY A 342 24.87 58.23 2.89
N VAL A 343 24.29 57.08 3.10
CA VAL A 343 25.09 55.94 3.54
C VAL A 343 25.76 55.45 2.27
N ARG A 344 26.92 56.03 2.03
CA ARG A 344 27.84 55.45 1.08
C ARG A 344 28.31 54.12 1.66
N ALA A 345 28.14 53.08 0.90
CA ALA A 345 28.75 51.79 1.18
C ALA A 345 30.25 51.95 1.34
#